data_2d7dc0df42f29897db678bed3b42d1d5
#
_entry.id   2d7dc0df42f29897db678bed3b42d1d5
#
_cell.length_a   1.000
_cell.length_b   1.000
_cell.length_c   1.000
_cell.angle_alpha   90.00
_cell.angle_beta   90.00
_cell.angle_gamma   90.00
#
_symmetry.space_group_name_H-M   'P 1'
#
loop_
_entity.id
_entity.type
_entity.pdbx_description
1 polymer ?
#
loop_
_entity_poly.entity_id
_entity_poly.type
_entity_poly.pdbx_seq_one_letter_code
_entity_poly.pdbx_strand_id
1 'polypeptide(L)'
;VELEWCALMSSSFEKETGIKVNMVRKSTGEVLAQLNAEKANPKTDVWFGGTGDPHLQAAEQDLTLPLQSPQTPKLQDWAQGLARASGNKATAVYLGPLGLAYNPEVLAKKKLAPPKCWKDLAKPEYKGEIQNSNPNSSGTAYTGIVTFVQLFGEDAAFDYMKAVHR
;
A
#
# COMPACT_ATOMS: atom_id res chain seq x y z
N VAL A 1 0.19 -6.65 3.41
CA VAL A 1 0.07 -7.28 4.74
C VAL A 1 0.50 -8.74 4.63
N GLU A 2 1.27 -9.22 5.60
CA GLU A 2 1.74 -10.59 5.64
C GLU A 2 0.61 -11.56 5.98
N LEU A 3 0.67 -12.76 5.38
CA LEU A 3 -0.39 -13.77 5.51
C LEU A 3 -0.54 -14.23 6.97
N GLU A 4 0.58 -14.44 7.65
CA GLU A 4 0.64 -14.92 9.04
C GLU A 4 -0.03 -13.93 9.99
N TRP A 5 0.16 -12.63 9.78
CA TRP A 5 -0.51 -11.61 10.57
C TRP A 5 -2.03 -11.63 10.36
N CYS A 6 -2.48 -11.72 9.11
CA CYS A 6 -3.91 -11.84 8.82
C CYS A 6 -4.51 -13.11 9.41
N ALA A 7 -3.82 -14.25 9.31
CA ALA A 7 -4.26 -15.51 9.89
C ALA A 7 -4.38 -15.43 11.42
N LEU A 8 -3.40 -14.79 12.08
CA LEU A 8 -3.45 -14.60 13.55
C LEU A 8 -4.64 -13.72 13.96
N MET A 9 -4.88 -12.61 13.27
CA MET A 9 -6.02 -11.74 13.58
C MET A 9 -7.35 -12.46 13.34
N SER A 10 -7.49 -13.16 12.23
CA SER A 10 -8.70 -13.94 11.93
C SER A 10 -8.99 -14.98 12.99
N SER A 11 -7.99 -15.79 13.37
CA SER A 11 -8.14 -16.83 14.38
C SER A 11 -8.42 -16.26 15.77
N SER A 12 -7.83 -15.12 16.12
CA SER A 12 -8.09 -14.43 17.39
C SER A 12 -9.52 -13.90 17.44
N PHE A 13 -9.99 -13.28 16.36
CA PHE A 13 -11.35 -12.78 16.24
C PHE A 13 -12.39 -13.92 16.31
N GLU A 14 -12.15 -15.01 15.59
CA GLU A 14 -13.01 -16.21 15.65
C GLU A 14 -13.10 -16.77 17.05
N LYS A 15 -11.96 -16.85 17.76
CA LYS A 15 -11.91 -17.34 19.15
C LYS A 15 -12.69 -16.47 20.12
N GLU A 16 -12.63 -15.15 19.94
CA GLU A 16 -13.30 -14.19 20.85
C GLU A 16 -14.80 -14.05 20.56
N THR A 17 -15.20 -14.15 19.30
CA THR A 17 -16.56 -13.81 18.86
C THR A 17 -17.40 -15.00 18.42
N GLY A 18 -16.78 -16.13 18.09
CA GLY A 18 -17.42 -17.26 17.43
C GLY A 18 -17.75 -17.02 15.94
N ILE A 19 -17.39 -15.85 15.38
CA ILE A 19 -17.66 -15.51 14.00
C ILE A 19 -16.52 -16.01 13.11
N LYS A 20 -16.84 -16.86 12.15
CA LYS A 20 -15.86 -17.41 11.20
C LYS A 20 -15.40 -16.35 10.21
N VAL A 21 -14.08 -16.26 9.98
CA VAL A 21 -13.48 -15.37 9.01
C VAL A 21 -12.99 -16.13 7.78
N ASN A 22 -13.56 -15.84 6.62
CA ASN A 22 -13.07 -16.34 5.33
C ASN A 22 -12.20 -15.27 4.69
N MET A 23 -10.89 -15.50 4.60
CA MET A 23 -9.93 -14.52 4.11
C MET A 23 -9.47 -14.85 2.68
N VAL A 24 -9.44 -13.84 1.82
CA VAL A 24 -8.81 -13.89 0.49
C VAL A 24 -7.75 -12.80 0.41
N ARG A 25 -6.49 -13.19 0.10
CA ARG A 25 -5.39 -12.25 -0.06
C ARG A 25 -5.27 -11.81 -1.52
N LYS A 26 -5.31 -10.50 -1.73
CA LYS A 26 -5.11 -9.86 -3.03
C LYS A 26 -4.23 -8.62 -2.88
N SER A 27 -3.68 -8.12 -3.98
CA SER A 27 -3.03 -6.80 -4.00
C SER A 27 -4.07 -5.68 -3.89
N THR A 28 -3.63 -4.50 -3.47
CA THR A 28 -4.55 -3.37 -3.17
C THR A 28 -5.36 -2.94 -4.39
N GLY A 29 -4.74 -2.87 -5.58
CA GLY A 29 -5.43 -2.51 -6.81
C GLY A 29 -6.45 -3.57 -7.25
N GLU A 30 -6.14 -4.86 -7.05
CA GLU A 30 -7.07 -5.96 -7.35
C GLU A 30 -8.29 -5.95 -6.43
N VAL A 31 -8.10 -5.61 -5.14
CA VAL A 31 -9.23 -5.47 -4.20
C VAL A 31 -10.13 -4.32 -4.63
N LEU A 32 -9.57 -3.16 -4.95
CA LEU A 32 -10.36 -2.01 -5.42
C LEU A 32 -11.15 -2.35 -6.69
N ALA A 33 -10.53 -3.02 -7.65
CA ALA A 33 -11.19 -3.46 -8.88
C ALA A 33 -12.33 -4.46 -8.57
N GLN A 34 -12.10 -5.39 -7.64
CA GLN A 34 -13.12 -6.35 -7.21
C GLN A 34 -14.31 -5.65 -6.54
N LEU A 35 -14.07 -4.74 -5.60
CA LEU A 35 -15.13 -3.99 -4.92
C LEU A 35 -15.99 -3.20 -5.93
N ASN A 36 -15.35 -2.60 -6.93
CA ASN A 36 -16.07 -1.94 -8.02
C ASN A 36 -16.96 -2.90 -8.82
N ALA A 37 -16.43 -4.06 -9.17
CA ALA A 37 -17.19 -5.08 -9.92
C ALA A 37 -18.35 -5.68 -9.09
N GLU A 38 -18.20 -5.74 -7.77
CA GLU A 38 -19.21 -6.29 -6.85
C GLU A 38 -20.15 -5.22 -6.27
N LYS A 39 -20.05 -3.95 -6.70
CA LYS A 39 -20.84 -2.83 -6.14
C LYS A 39 -22.33 -3.10 -6.06
N ALA A 40 -22.91 -3.75 -7.08
CA ALA A 40 -24.33 -4.09 -7.12
C ALA A 40 -24.72 -5.28 -6.21
N ASN A 41 -23.76 -6.10 -5.83
CA ASN A 41 -23.95 -7.27 -4.97
C ASN A 41 -22.68 -7.51 -4.13
N PRO A 42 -22.44 -6.71 -3.08
CA PRO A 42 -21.23 -6.79 -2.25
C PRO A 42 -21.08 -8.16 -1.59
N LYS A 43 -19.84 -8.67 -1.61
CA LYS A 43 -19.49 -9.98 -1.04
C LYS A 43 -18.41 -9.90 0.03
N THR A 44 -17.83 -8.72 0.22
CA THR A 44 -16.74 -8.48 1.15
C THR A 44 -17.25 -7.62 2.32
N ASP A 45 -17.10 -8.10 3.54
CA ASP A 45 -17.49 -7.37 4.74
C ASP A 45 -16.39 -6.41 5.21
N VAL A 46 -15.11 -6.83 5.12
CA VAL A 46 -13.97 -6.04 5.60
C VAL A 46 -12.82 -6.08 4.60
N TRP A 47 -12.37 -4.91 4.18
CA TRP A 47 -11.11 -4.77 3.47
C TRP A 47 -10.02 -4.35 4.43
N PHE A 48 -9.07 -5.24 4.70
CA PHE A 48 -7.97 -5.01 5.62
C PHE A 48 -6.63 -4.90 4.91
N GLY A 49 -5.91 -3.81 5.19
CA GLY A 49 -4.54 -3.60 4.72
C GLY A 49 -4.42 -2.91 3.37
N GLY A 50 -3.20 -2.64 2.97
CA GLY A 50 -2.87 -1.84 1.80
C GLY A 50 -2.52 -0.39 2.17
N THR A 51 -2.34 0.44 1.15
CA THR A 51 -2.07 1.88 1.30
C THR A 51 -3.36 2.68 1.40
N GLY A 52 -3.30 3.89 1.94
CA GLY A 52 -4.48 4.73 2.18
C GLY A 52 -5.20 5.20 0.92
N ASP A 53 -4.44 5.46 -0.16
CA ASP A 53 -5.00 6.04 -1.39
C ASP A 53 -6.16 5.22 -2.01
N PRO A 54 -6.04 3.90 -2.25
CA PRO A 54 -7.15 3.10 -2.76
C PRO A 54 -8.34 3.01 -1.80
N HIS A 55 -8.11 3.10 -0.48
CA HIS A 55 -9.20 3.16 0.50
C HIS A 55 -9.96 4.48 0.42
N LEU A 56 -9.25 5.62 0.25
CA LEU A 56 -9.89 6.92 0.01
C LEU A 56 -10.69 6.90 -1.29
N GLN A 57 -10.12 6.34 -2.35
CA GLN A 57 -10.81 6.19 -3.63
C GLN A 57 -12.08 5.31 -3.52
N ALA A 58 -12.02 4.22 -2.76
CA ALA A 58 -13.19 3.40 -2.47
C ALA A 58 -14.26 4.17 -1.68
N ALA A 59 -13.83 5.00 -0.72
CA ALA A 59 -14.73 5.84 0.06
C ALA A 59 -15.43 6.91 -0.80
N GLU A 60 -14.72 7.55 -1.73
CA GLU A 60 -15.27 8.52 -2.69
C GLU A 60 -16.28 7.88 -3.66
N GLN A 61 -16.07 6.62 -4.02
CA GLN A 61 -16.95 5.86 -4.93
C GLN A 61 -18.12 5.18 -4.22
N ASP A 62 -18.29 5.41 -2.91
CA ASP A 62 -19.32 4.76 -2.08
C ASP A 62 -19.24 3.21 -2.13
N LEU A 63 -18.02 2.68 -2.12
CA LEU A 63 -17.77 1.24 -2.02
C LEU A 63 -17.61 0.76 -0.57
N THR A 64 -17.47 1.69 0.37
CA THR A 64 -17.34 1.42 1.81
C THR A 64 -18.32 2.24 2.61
N LEU A 65 -18.78 1.68 3.73
CA LEU A 65 -19.73 2.33 4.64
C LEU A 65 -18.99 3.06 5.78
N PRO A 66 -19.56 4.15 6.31
CA PRO A 66 -19.00 4.79 7.50
C PRO A 66 -19.09 3.86 8.71
N LEU A 67 -17.98 3.71 9.41
CA LEU A 67 -17.90 2.94 10.66
C LEU A 67 -17.23 3.80 11.75
N GLN A 68 -17.97 4.10 12.80
CA GLN A 68 -17.41 4.75 14.00
C GLN A 68 -17.06 3.69 15.04
N SER A 69 -15.79 3.27 15.05
CA SER A 69 -15.29 2.39 16.09
C SER A 69 -15.06 3.18 17.39
N PRO A 70 -15.45 2.63 18.58
CA PRO A 70 -15.10 3.23 19.86
C PRO A 70 -13.59 3.28 20.14
N GLN A 71 -12.78 2.59 19.32
CA GLN A 71 -11.33 2.62 19.39
C GLN A 71 -10.71 3.77 18.54
N THR A 72 -11.44 4.34 17.60
CA THR A 72 -10.93 5.42 16.72
C THR A 72 -10.33 6.60 17.52
N PRO A 73 -10.93 7.10 18.62
CA PRO A 73 -10.34 8.18 19.41
C PRO A 73 -9.04 7.81 20.12
N LYS A 74 -8.73 6.51 20.26
CA LYS A 74 -7.50 6.00 20.89
C LYS A 74 -6.35 5.82 19.91
N LEU A 75 -6.61 5.97 18.62
CA LEU A 75 -5.60 5.88 17.56
C LEU A 75 -4.73 7.14 17.55
N GLN A 76 -3.54 7.03 16.98
CA GLN A 76 -2.66 8.17 16.76
C GLN A 76 -3.28 9.17 15.76
N ASP A 77 -2.89 10.44 15.84
CA ASP A 77 -3.48 11.53 15.05
C ASP A 77 -3.46 11.29 13.54
N TRP A 78 -2.39 10.71 13.00
CA TRP A 78 -2.29 10.38 11.58
C TRP A 78 -3.36 9.35 11.15
N ALA A 79 -3.67 8.38 12.01
CA ALA A 79 -4.69 7.36 11.75
C ALA A 79 -6.11 7.93 11.83
N GLN A 80 -6.35 8.80 12.82
CA GLN A 80 -7.58 9.57 12.91
C GLN A 80 -7.75 10.53 11.72
N GLY A 81 -6.63 11.06 11.18
CA GLY A 81 -6.60 11.90 9.99
C GLY A 81 -7.22 11.20 8.77
N LEU A 82 -6.86 9.94 8.53
CA LEU A 82 -7.46 9.14 7.44
C LEU A 82 -8.96 8.91 7.67
N ALA A 83 -9.36 8.60 8.89
CA ALA A 83 -10.78 8.41 9.22
C ALA A 83 -11.59 9.70 8.93
N ARG A 84 -11.08 10.86 9.34
CA ARG A 84 -11.74 12.16 9.02
C ARG A 84 -11.80 12.43 7.52
N ALA A 85 -10.69 12.22 6.81
CA ALA A 85 -10.60 12.48 5.36
C ALA A 85 -11.56 11.60 4.55
N SER A 86 -11.83 10.38 5.01
CA SER A 86 -12.74 9.43 4.36
C SER A 86 -14.21 9.54 4.83
N GLY A 87 -14.56 10.46 5.71
CA GLY A 87 -15.88 10.46 6.35
C GLY A 87 -16.16 9.21 7.19
N ASN A 88 -15.14 8.68 7.86
CA ASN A 88 -15.15 7.42 8.62
C ASN A 88 -15.39 6.16 7.78
N LYS A 89 -15.21 6.22 6.47
CA LYS A 89 -15.34 5.06 5.56
C LYS A 89 -14.04 4.22 5.47
N ALA A 90 -12.93 4.75 6.00
CA ALA A 90 -11.66 4.04 6.14
C ALA A 90 -10.92 4.50 7.41
N THR A 91 -10.17 3.61 8.03
CA THR A 91 -9.38 3.90 9.23
C THR A 91 -8.00 3.30 9.08
N ALA A 92 -6.95 4.09 9.30
CA ALA A 92 -5.58 3.59 9.28
C ALA A 92 -5.24 2.86 10.58
N VAL A 93 -4.63 1.69 10.47
CA VAL A 93 -4.28 0.83 11.61
C VAL A 93 -2.79 0.51 11.72
N TYR A 94 -2.02 0.76 10.67
CA TYR A 94 -0.56 0.63 10.65
C TYR A 94 0.05 1.57 9.62
N LEU A 95 1.34 1.82 9.73
CA LEU A 95 2.14 2.51 8.73
C LEU A 95 3.46 1.76 8.51
N GLY A 96 4.08 1.99 7.36
CA GLY A 96 5.40 1.46 7.05
C GLY A 96 6.19 2.46 6.22
N PRO A 97 7.48 2.63 6.49
CA PRO A 97 8.33 3.45 5.66
C PRO A 97 8.59 2.78 4.31
N LEU A 98 8.61 3.57 3.23
CA LEU A 98 9.08 3.12 1.94
C LEU A 98 10.59 3.33 1.85
N GLY A 99 11.31 2.30 1.39
CA GLY A 99 12.78 2.35 1.33
C GLY A 99 13.34 1.54 0.17
N LEU A 100 14.66 1.63 0.03
CA LEU A 100 15.46 0.86 -0.91
C LEU A 100 15.97 -0.40 -0.21
N ALA A 101 15.80 -1.54 -0.83
CA ALA A 101 16.46 -2.79 -0.44
C ALA A 101 17.42 -3.21 -1.54
N TYR A 102 18.56 -3.77 -1.18
CA TYR A 102 19.53 -4.31 -2.14
C TYR A 102 20.15 -5.61 -1.62
N ASN A 103 20.56 -6.45 -2.55
CA ASN A 103 21.32 -7.67 -2.22
C ASN A 103 22.82 -7.34 -2.26
N PRO A 104 23.53 -7.37 -1.11
CA PRO A 104 24.96 -7.02 -1.06
C PRO A 104 25.85 -7.95 -1.86
N GLU A 105 25.51 -9.24 -1.96
CA GLU A 105 26.29 -10.20 -2.73
C GLU A 105 26.17 -9.92 -4.24
N VAL A 106 24.98 -9.59 -4.71
CA VAL A 106 24.75 -9.24 -6.12
C VAL A 106 25.50 -7.95 -6.47
N LEU A 107 25.43 -6.94 -5.62
CA LEU A 107 26.17 -5.69 -5.83
C LEU A 107 27.67 -5.93 -5.87
N ALA A 108 28.22 -6.72 -4.93
CA ALA A 108 29.64 -7.06 -4.90
C ALA A 108 30.07 -7.82 -6.16
N LYS A 109 29.30 -8.82 -6.59
CA LYS A 109 29.56 -9.59 -7.82
C LYS A 109 29.58 -8.71 -9.06
N LYS A 110 28.70 -7.71 -9.12
CA LYS A 110 28.59 -6.77 -10.24
C LYS A 110 29.49 -5.54 -10.08
N LYS A 111 30.24 -5.45 -8.99
CA LYS A 111 31.09 -4.30 -8.63
C LYS A 111 30.32 -2.97 -8.56
N LEU A 112 29.05 -3.03 -8.11
CA LEU A 112 28.19 -1.87 -7.92
C LEU A 112 28.27 -1.38 -6.49
N ALA A 113 28.31 -0.06 -6.29
CA ALA A 113 28.19 0.54 -4.98
C ALA A 113 26.75 0.47 -4.48
N PRO A 114 26.45 0.31 -3.17
CA PRO A 114 25.11 0.42 -2.66
C PRO A 114 24.48 1.80 -2.93
N PRO A 115 23.21 1.88 -3.39
CA PRO A 115 22.53 3.16 -3.55
C PRO A 115 22.31 3.82 -2.18
N LYS A 116 22.54 5.12 -2.08
CA LYS A 116 22.40 5.91 -0.85
C LYS A 116 21.11 6.74 -0.83
N CYS A 117 20.54 7.01 -1.98
CA CYS A 117 19.30 7.77 -2.12
C CYS A 117 18.57 7.37 -3.41
N TRP A 118 17.32 7.82 -3.52
CA TRP A 118 16.48 7.54 -4.70
C TRP A 118 17.13 7.97 -6.01
N LYS A 119 17.81 9.12 -6.04
CA LYS A 119 18.47 9.62 -7.26
C LYS A 119 19.58 8.71 -7.78
N ASP A 120 20.20 7.93 -6.90
CA ASP A 120 21.25 7.00 -7.32
C ASP A 120 20.72 5.93 -8.27
N LEU A 121 19.44 5.54 -8.15
CA LEU A 121 18.83 4.52 -9.01
C LEU A 121 18.76 4.92 -10.49
N ALA A 122 18.82 6.22 -10.80
CA ALA A 122 18.82 6.70 -12.18
C ALA A 122 20.24 6.69 -12.82
N LYS A 123 21.28 6.31 -12.07
CA LYS A 123 22.65 6.21 -12.59
C LYS A 123 22.76 5.06 -13.59
N PRO A 124 23.59 5.21 -14.65
CA PRO A 124 23.73 4.22 -15.71
C PRO A 124 24.13 2.83 -15.23
N GLU A 125 24.90 2.74 -14.14
CA GLU A 125 25.37 1.47 -13.57
C GLU A 125 24.26 0.60 -12.99
N TYR A 126 23.09 1.18 -12.67
CA TYR A 126 21.92 0.44 -12.16
C TYR A 126 20.93 0.06 -13.28
N LYS A 127 21.23 0.37 -14.52
CA LYS A 127 20.35 0.03 -15.64
C LYS A 127 20.10 -1.48 -15.73
N GLY A 128 18.83 -1.88 -15.68
CA GLY A 128 18.43 -3.29 -15.69
C GLY A 128 18.61 -4.03 -14.37
N GLU A 129 19.04 -3.34 -13.30
CA GLU A 129 19.27 -3.93 -11.98
C GLU A 129 18.15 -3.64 -10.97
N ILE A 130 17.20 -2.81 -11.34
CA ILE A 130 16.13 -2.35 -10.46
C ILE A 130 14.89 -3.22 -10.68
N GLN A 131 14.33 -3.71 -9.58
CA GLN A 131 13.07 -4.44 -9.58
C GLN A 131 12.03 -3.67 -8.78
N ASN A 132 10.86 -3.52 -9.35
CA ASN A 132 9.70 -2.94 -8.70
C ASN A 132 8.43 -3.64 -9.14
N SER A 133 7.41 -3.63 -8.31
CA SER A 133 6.10 -4.15 -8.68
C SER A 133 5.35 -3.17 -9.59
N ASN A 134 4.35 -3.67 -10.31
CA ASN A 134 3.50 -2.83 -11.15
C ASN A 134 2.63 -1.91 -10.26
N PRO A 135 2.69 -0.58 -10.43
CA PRO A 135 1.93 0.37 -9.60
C PRO A 135 0.41 0.29 -9.80
N ASN A 136 -0.07 -0.26 -10.92
CA ASN A 136 -1.51 -0.47 -11.12
C ASN A 136 -2.09 -1.55 -10.19
N SER A 137 -1.27 -2.49 -9.74
CA SER A 137 -1.70 -3.57 -8.84
C SER A 137 -1.15 -3.42 -7.43
N SER A 138 0.09 -2.96 -7.28
CA SER A 138 0.78 -2.85 -5.98
C SER A 138 0.61 -1.46 -5.37
N GLY A 139 -0.04 -1.37 -4.21
CA GLY A 139 -0.13 -0.13 -3.44
C GLY A 139 1.24 0.42 -3.03
N THR A 140 2.21 -0.44 -2.67
CA THR A 140 3.58 -0.02 -2.34
C THR A 140 4.29 0.63 -3.53
N ALA A 141 4.15 0.05 -4.73
CA ALA A 141 4.73 0.64 -5.93
C ALA A 141 4.04 1.98 -6.30
N TYR A 142 2.73 2.08 -6.11
CA TYR A 142 1.99 3.34 -6.26
C TYR A 142 2.46 4.40 -5.25
N THR A 143 2.65 4.04 -3.98
CA THR A 143 3.23 4.93 -2.97
C THR A 143 4.61 5.44 -3.38
N GLY A 144 5.41 4.63 -4.10
CA GLY A 144 6.68 5.05 -4.69
C GLY A 144 6.51 6.23 -5.66
N ILE A 145 5.51 6.16 -6.55
CA ILE A 145 5.18 7.27 -7.47
C ILE A 145 4.83 8.53 -6.69
N VAL A 146 3.90 8.42 -5.72
CA VAL A 146 3.49 9.54 -4.87
C VAL A 146 4.68 10.15 -4.12
N THR A 147 5.57 9.29 -3.60
CA THR A 147 6.81 9.72 -2.91
C THR A 147 7.70 10.55 -3.86
N PHE A 148 7.90 10.10 -5.09
CA PHE A 148 8.72 10.85 -6.05
C PHE A 148 8.09 12.17 -6.45
N VAL A 149 6.77 12.22 -6.62
CA VAL A 149 6.04 13.47 -6.89
C VAL A 149 6.19 14.44 -5.72
N GLN A 150 6.09 13.97 -4.47
CA GLN A 150 6.28 14.82 -3.28
C GLN A 150 7.73 15.31 -3.13
N LEU A 151 8.72 14.50 -3.47
CA LEU A 151 10.13 14.84 -3.32
C LEU A 151 10.68 15.73 -4.43
N PHE A 152 10.21 15.56 -5.65
CA PHE A 152 10.81 16.16 -6.85
C PHE A 152 9.88 17.13 -7.60
N GLY A 153 8.58 17.13 -7.28
CA GLY A 153 7.54 17.74 -8.12
C GLY A 153 7.12 16.79 -9.26
N GLU A 154 5.94 17.01 -9.82
CA GLU A 154 5.30 16.08 -10.75
C GLU A 154 6.16 15.80 -12.00
N ASP A 155 6.53 16.84 -12.76
CA ASP A 155 7.30 16.68 -14.01
C ASP A 155 8.65 15.98 -13.78
N ALA A 156 9.41 16.42 -12.76
CA ALA A 156 10.71 15.86 -12.44
C ALA A 156 10.60 14.42 -11.91
N ALA A 157 9.52 14.07 -11.23
CA ALA A 157 9.26 12.71 -10.79
C ALA A 157 9.02 11.77 -11.96
N PHE A 158 8.22 12.19 -12.95
CA PHE A 158 7.99 11.38 -14.16
C PHE A 158 9.24 11.24 -15.01
N ASP A 159 10.06 12.27 -15.12
CA ASP A 159 11.36 12.18 -15.83
C ASP A 159 12.33 11.25 -15.09
N TYR A 160 12.39 11.33 -13.75
CA TYR A 160 13.16 10.39 -12.95
C TYR A 160 12.69 8.94 -13.15
N MET A 161 11.37 8.68 -13.10
CA MET A 161 10.83 7.33 -13.30
C MET A 161 11.13 6.80 -14.72
N LYS A 162 11.06 7.62 -15.74
CA LYS A 162 11.50 7.25 -17.11
C LYS A 162 12.99 6.89 -17.14
N ALA A 163 13.84 7.65 -16.41
CA ALA A 163 15.27 7.38 -16.35
C ALA A 163 15.59 6.07 -15.62
N VAL A 164 14.82 5.72 -14.57
CA VAL A 164 14.98 4.48 -13.82
C VAL A 164 14.46 3.25 -14.60
N HIS A 165 13.45 3.43 -15.45
CA HIS A 165 12.80 2.34 -16.19
C HIS A 165 13.52 1.93 -17.49
N ARG A 166 14.59 2.59 -17.88
CA ARG A 166 15.33 2.35 -19.14
C ARG A 166 16.14 1.06 -19.18
#